data_ba33f0a4951048d7819382a6b2972717
#
_entry.id   ba33f0a4951048d7819382a6b2972717
#
_cell.length_a   1.000
_cell.length_b   1.000
_cell.length_c   1.000
_cell.angle_alpha   90.00
_cell.angle_beta   90.00
_cell.angle_gamma   90.00
#
_symmetry.space_group_name_H-M   'P 1'
#
loop_
_entity.id
_entity.type
_entity.pdbx_description
1 polymer ?
#
loop_
_entity_poly.entity_id
_entity_poly.type
_entity_poly.pdbx_seq_one_letter_code
_entity_poly.pdbx_strand_id
1 'polypeptide(L)'
;MPRNDGIPQLPDDLPVPVDDGMASHLRGMPVAKVPLRSTSGDWIDLSTLAGRTVVYCYPRTGRPDVEPPDGWNLIPGARGCTPQSCAFRDHYRELEHLGARVFGLSSQDTDYQREAAERLHLPFPLLSDAQLAFASAMRLPQFDVGSMRLLKRLTLIIRDGVIEHVFYPVFPPDRNADQVLEWLACHSERRPEGP
;
A
#
# COMPACT_ATOMS: atom_id res chain seq x y z
N MET A 1 0.89 25.90 11.36
CA MET A 1 -0.55 25.58 11.55
C MET A 1 -0.79 24.22 10.97
N PRO A 2 -1.36 23.25 11.69
CA PRO A 2 -1.70 21.95 11.11
C PRO A 2 -2.78 22.18 10.05
N ARG A 3 -2.55 21.66 8.85
CA ARG A 3 -3.57 21.65 7.79
C ARG A 3 -4.69 20.74 8.24
N ASN A 4 -5.86 21.30 8.43
CA ASN A 4 -7.07 20.53 8.73
C ASN A 4 -7.70 20.09 7.39
N ASP A 5 -7.05 19.13 6.73
CA ASP A 5 -7.42 18.66 5.39
C ASP A 5 -8.64 17.70 5.42
N GLY A 6 -9.39 17.68 6.52
CA GLY A 6 -10.56 16.80 6.64
C GLY A 6 -10.22 15.30 6.70
N ILE A 7 -8.96 14.94 6.86
CA ILE A 7 -8.53 13.56 7.01
C ILE A 7 -8.88 13.14 8.44
N PRO A 8 -9.67 12.07 8.63
CA PRO A 8 -9.99 11.58 9.96
C PRO A 8 -8.71 11.19 10.69
N GLN A 9 -8.48 11.79 11.87
CA GLN A 9 -7.41 11.35 12.75
C GLN A 9 -7.68 9.90 13.19
N LEU A 10 -6.61 9.12 13.24
CA LEU A 10 -6.71 7.76 13.76
C LEU A 10 -6.99 7.79 15.26
N PRO A 11 -7.93 7.00 15.77
CA PRO A 11 -8.09 6.82 17.21
C PRO A 11 -6.81 6.27 17.85
N ASP A 12 -6.50 6.75 19.05
CA ASP A 12 -5.31 6.32 19.80
C ASP A 12 -5.41 4.88 20.33
N ASP A 13 -6.64 4.34 20.40
CA ASP A 13 -6.97 3.03 20.97
C ASP A 13 -7.14 1.93 19.91
N LEU A 14 -6.66 2.14 18.70
CA LEU A 14 -6.74 1.10 17.66
C LEU A 14 -5.93 -0.15 18.04
N PRO A 15 -6.50 -1.35 17.81
CA PRO A 15 -5.77 -2.57 18.09
C PRO A 15 -4.53 -2.71 17.20
N VAL A 16 -3.39 -2.94 17.86
CA VAL A 16 -2.09 -3.06 17.17
C VAL A 16 -1.98 -4.45 16.54
N PRO A 17 -1.70 -4.56 15.24
CA PRO A 17 -1.47 -5.84 14.61
C PRO A 17 -0.16 -6.46 15.09
N VAL A 18 -0.15 -7.79 15.22
CA VAL A 18 1.04 -8.57 15.58
C VAL A 18 1.60 -9.23 14.33
N ASP A 19 2.92 -9.33 14.23
CA ASP A 19 3.57 -10.11 13.18
C ASP A 19 3.28 -11.60 13.40
N ASP A 20 2.50 -12.17 12.50
CA ASP A 20 2.11 -13.58 12.51
C ASP A 20 2.99 -14.45 11.58
N GLY A 21 4.06 -13.87 11.02
CA GLY A 21 4.98 -14.54 10.12
C GLY A 21 4.46 -14.77 8.70
N MET A 22 3.24 -14.35 8.38
CA MET A 22 2.62 -14.61 7.06
C MET A 22 3.32 -13.92 5.89
N ALA A 23 4.17 -12.91 6.14
CA ALA A 23 4.93 -12.21 5.12
C ALA A 23 6.41 -12.62 5.05
N SER A 24 6.87 -13.54 5.90
CA SER A 24 8.29 -13.89 6.06
C SER A 24 8.95 -14.45 4.79
N HIS A 25 8.18 -15.08 3.92
CA HIS A 25 8.64 -15.68 2.66
C HIS A 25 8.83 -14.68 1.52
N LEU A 26 8.31 -13.45 1.65
CA LEU A 26 8.20 -12.50 0.54
C LEU A 26 9.54 -11.88 0.15
N ARG A 27 10.41 -11.56 1.11
CA ARG A 27 11.70 -10.93 0.81
C ARG A 27 12.59 -11.84 -0.05
N GLY A 28 13.09 -11.30 -1.16
CA GLY A 28 13.87 -12.02 -2.15
C GLY A 28 13.05 -12.82 -3.15
N MET A 29 11.72 -12.84 -3.00
CA MET A 29 10.84 -13.56 -3.90
C MET A 29 10.66 -12.78 -5.22
N PRO A 30 10.76 -13.43 -6.40
CA PRO A 30 10.35 -12.82 -7.65
C PRO A 30 8.86 -12.48 -7.62
N VAL A 31 8.53 -11.31 -8.14
CA VAL A 31 7.13 -10.87 -8.25
C VAL A 31 6.41 -11.71 -9.31
N ALA A 32 5.23 -12.22 -8.96
CA ALA A 32 4.43 -13.00 -9.88
C ALA A 32 3.95 -12.15 -11.07
N LYS A 33 3.98 -12.76 -12.26
CA LYS A 33 3.52 -12.13 -13.50
C LYS A 33 1.98 -12.16 -13.55
N VAL A 34 1.38 -11.17 -12.90
CA VAL A 34 -0.08 -10.99 -12.84
C VAL A 34 -0.40 -9.54 -13.20
N PRO A 35 -1.04 -9.29 -14.34
CA PRO A 35 -1.46 -7.93 -14.70
C PRO A 35 -2.60 -7.47 -13.78
N LEU A 36 -2.46 -6.27 -13.23
CA LEU A 36 -3.41 -5.62 -12.34
C LEU A 36 -4.05 -4.42 -13.02
N ARG A 37 -5.35 -4.26 -12.89
CA ARG A 37 -6.06 -3.11 -13.44
C ARG A 37 -5.76 -1.88 -12.59
N SER A 38 -5.36 -0.79 -13.25
CA SER A 38 -5.02 0.47 -12.61
C SER A 38 -6.17 1.48 -12.69
N THR A 39 -6.25 2.38 -11.72
CA THR A 39 -7.17 3.53 -11.75
C THR A 39 -6.86 4.53 -12.87
N SER A 40 -5.66 4.52 -13.42
CA SER A 40 -5.30 5.29 -14.63
C SER A 40 -5.83 4.70 -15.94
N GLY A 41 -6.42 3.50 -15.89
CA GLY A 41 -6.98 2.81 -17.06
C GLY A 41 -6.07 1.75 -17.68
N ASP A 42 -4.80 1.70 -17.30
CA ASP A 42 -3.81 0.76 -17.81
C ASP A 42 -3.83 -0.58 -17.07
N TRP A 43 -3.16 -1.57 -17.64
CA TRP A 43 -2.79 -2.80 -16.98
C TRP A 43 -1.33 -2.73 -16.55
N ILE A 44 -1.06 -2.96 -15.27
CA ILE A 44 0.28 -2.91 -14.69
C ILE A 44 0.70 -4.31 -14.28
N ASP A 45 1.83 -4.75 -14.79
CA ASP A 45 2.51 -5.96 -14.34
C ASP A 45 3.73 -5.57 -13.51
N LEU A 46 3.62 -5.71 -12.19
CA LEU A 46 4.68 -5.32 -11.25
C LEU A 46 5.99 -6.09 -11.45
N SER A 47 5.92 -7.28 -12.06
CA SER A 47 7.11 -8.12 -12.32
C SER A 47 8.02 -7.56 -13.41
N THR A 48 7.51 -6.66 -14.26
CA THR A 48 8.24 -6.12 -15.42
C THR A 48 8.76 -4.70 -15.21
N LEU A 49 8.45 -4.09 -14.06
CA LEU A 49 8.85 -2.72 -13.79
C LEU A 49 10.33 -2.64 -13.40
N ALA A 50 11.10 -1.86 -14.17
CA ALA A 50 12.50 -1.58 -13.85
C ALA A 50 12.62 -0.55 -12.72
N GLY A 51 13.69 -0.62 -11.94
CA GLY A 51 13.96 0.26 -10.82
C GLY A 51 13.13 -0.08 -9.59
N ARG A 52 13.05 0.86 -8.65
CA ARG A 52 12.32 0.65 -7.39
C ARG A 52 10.84 1.02 -7.53
N THR A 53 10.00 0.16 -6.98
CA THR A 53 8.55 0.34 -6.90
C THR A 53 8.09 0.06 -5.47
N VAL A 54 7.39 1.01 -4.88
CA VAL A 54 6.72 0.89 -3.59
C VAL A 54 5.27 0.47 -3.84
N VAL A 55 4.84 -0.64 -3.25
CA VAL A 55 3.46 -1.11 -3.32
C VAL A 55 2.92 -1.23 -1.90
N TYR A 56 2.10 -0.27 -1.47
CA TYR A 56 1.42 -0.39 -0.18
C TYR A 56 0.10 -1.13 -0.36
N CYS A 57 0.02 -2.31 0.26
CA CYS A 57 -1.18 -3.12 0.29
C CYS A 57 -2.05 -2.68 1.46
N TYR A 58 -3.34 -2.51 1.22
CA TYR A 58 -4.28 -2.07 2.24
C TYR A 58 -5.60 -2.85 2.14
N PRO A 59 -6.32 -3.03 3.27
CA PRO A 59 -7.57 -3.78 3.26
C PRO A 59 -8.66 -3.15 2.38
N ARG A 60 -9.10 -1.95 2.73
CA ARG A 60 -10.07 -1.18 1.96
C ARG A 60 -10.13 0.28 2.39
N THR A 61 -10.32 1.18 1.44
CA THR A 61 -10.76 2.54 1.72
C THR A 61 -12.28 2.55 1.94
N GLY A 62 -12.76 3.41 2.83
CA GLY A 62 -14.19 3.70 2.97
C GLY A 62 -14.63 4.85 2.06
N ARG A 63 -15.92 4.95 1.83
CA ARG A 63 -16.57 6.14 1.28
C ARG A 63 -17.23 6.93 2.40
N PRO A 64 -17.33 8.27 2.30
CA PRO A 64 -17.91 9.09 3.36
C PRO A 64 -19.38 8.76 3.69
N ASP A 65 -20.12 8.25 2.70
CA ASP A 65 -21.54 7.93 2.75
C ASP A 65 -21.82 6.44 3.01
N VAL A 66 -20.79 5.64 3.26
CA VAL A 66 -20.90 4.19 3.49
C VAL A 66 -20.31 3.83 4.85
N GLU A 67 -21.16 3.27 5.71
CA GLU A 67 -20.72 2.76 7.00
C GLU A 67 -19.68 1.63 6.83
N PRO A 68 -18.65 1.61 7.69
CA PRO A 68 -17.69 0.51 7.69
C PRO A 68 -18.38 -0.81 8.09
N PRO A 69 -17.81 -1.96 7.71
CA PRO A 69 -18.33 -3.25 8.17
C PRO A 69 -18.40 -3.33 9.70
N ASP A 70 -19.36 -4.11 10.21
CA ASP A 70 -19.49 -4.35 11.64
C ASP A 70 -18.17 -4.86 12.25
N GLY A 71 -17.79 -4.29 13.38
CA GLY A 71 -16.55 -4.66 14.06
C GLY A 71 -15.27 -4.19 13.41
N TRP A 72 -15.33 -3.40 12.32
CA TRP A 72 -14.15 -2.94 11.56
C TRP A 72 -13.03 -2.34 12.43
N ASN A 73 -13.41 -1.52 13.41
CA ASN A 73 -12.46 -0.86 14.30
C ASN A 73 -11.81 -1.79 15.32
N LEU A 74 -12.34 -3.01 15.50
CA LEU A 74 -11.82 -4.01 16.42
C LEU A 74 -10.81 -4.96 15.74
N ILE A 75 -10.69 -4.89 14.41
CA ILE A 75 -9.77 -5.74 13.65
C ILE A 75 -8.39 -5.08 13.61
N PRO A 76 -7.34 -5.70 14.18
CA PRO A 76 -5.99 -5.14 14.15
C PRO A 76 -5.51 -4.86 12.73
N GLY A 77 -5.06 -3.63 12.48
CA GLY A 77 -4.55 -3.21 11.17
C GLY A 77 -5.60 -2.94 10.09
N ALA A 78 -6.90 -3.10 10.35
CA ALA A 78 -7.93 -2.86 9.33
C ALA A 78 -8.14 -1.37 9.07
N ARG A 79 -8.29 -0.55 10.12
CA ARG A 79 -8.53 0.88 9.99
C ARG A 79 -7.29 1.65 9.54
N GLY A 80 -7.48 2.77 8.82
CA GLY A 80 -6.42 3.72 8.50
C GLY A 80 -5.93 3.69 7.05
N CYS A 81 -6.71 3.12 6.11
CA CYS A 81 -6.32 3.09 4.70
C CYS A 81 -6.31 4.49 4.08
N THR A 82 -7.27 5.35 4.40
CA THR A 82 -7.28 6.74 3.95
C THR A 82 -6.10 7.54 4.49
N PRO A 83 -5.81 7.57 5.80
CA PRO A 83 -4.60 8.21 6.32
C PRO A 83 -3.30 7.68 5.72
N GLN A 84 -3.20 6.37 5.49
CA GLN A 84 -2.03 5.78 4.81
C GLN A 84 -1.87 6.31 3.38
N SER A 85 -2.94 6.30 2.59
CA SER A 85 -2.91 6.81 1.21
C SER A 85 -2.56 8.30 1.17
N CYS A 86 -3.09 9.09 2.10
CA CYS A 86 -2.76 10.50 2.22
C CYS A 86 -1.30 10.73 2.61
N ALA A 87 -0.73 9.92 3.51
CA ALA A 87 0.68 10.00 3.86
C ALA A 87 1.58 9.74 2.63
N PHE A 88 1.27 8.72 1.83
CA PHE A 88 1.99 8.48 0.57
C PHE A 88 1.80 9.59 -0.45
N ARG A 89 0.62 10.20 -0.55
CA ARG A 89 0.37 11.39 -1.36
C ARG A 89 1.23 12.56 -0.95
N ASP A 90 1.27 12.85 0.34
CA ASP A 90 1.97 14.03 0.87
C ASP A 90 3.49 13.89 0.70
N HIS A 91 4.02 12.67 0.74
CA HIS A 91 5.43 12.34 0.54
C HIS A 91 5.79 11.89 -0.89
N TYR A 92 4.85 11.99 -1.84
CA TYR A 92 5.04 11.42 -3.18
C TYR A 92 6.26 12.00 -3.91
N ARG A 93 6.48 13.31 -3.85
CA ARG A 93 7.63 13.96 -4.49
C ARG A 93 8.97 13.51 -3.91
N GLU A 94 9.02 13.29 -2.62
CA GLU A 94 10.22 12.79 -1.94
C GLU A 94 10.52 11.34 -2.37
N LEU A 95 9.49 10.51 -2.49
CA LEU A 95 9.60 9.13 -3.01
C LEU A 95 10.10 9.11 -4.46
N GLU A 96 9.56 9.97 -5.32
CA GLU A 96 10.03 10.12 -6.70
C GLU A 96 11.49 10.58 -6.77
N HIS A 97 11.92 11.52 -5.92
CA HIS A 97 13.31 11.97 -5.84
C HIS A 97 14.28 10.84 -5.45
N LEU A 98 13.81 9.90 -4.64
CA LEU A 98 14.56 8.68 -4.30
C LEU A 98 14.45 7.59 -5.38
N GLY A 99 13.86 7.91 -6.54
CA GLY A 99 13.76 7.02 -7.69
C GLY A 99 12.71 5.91 -7.54
N ALA A 100 11.76 6.05 -6.62
CA ALA A 100 10.72 5.06 -6.39
C ALA A 100 9.39 5.47 -7.03
N ARG A 101 8.74 4.51 -7.72
CA ARG A 101 7.33 4.61 -8.11
C ARG A 101 6.45 4.17 -6.94
N VAL A 102 5.22 4.67 -6.89
CA VAL A 102 4.28 4.32 -5.83
C VAL A 102 2.99 3.77 -6.42
N PHE A 103 2.49 2.69 -5.85
CA PHE A 103 1.15 2.14 -6.10
C PHE A 103 0.49 1.75 -4.79
N GLY A 104 -0.82 1.96 -4.69
CA GLY A 104 -1.64 1.29 -3.70
C GLY A 104 -2.25 0.03 -4.29
N LEU A 105 -2.41 -1.02 -3.49
CA LEU A 105 -2.98 -2.30 -3.92
C LEU A 105 -4.03 -2.79 -2.92
N SER A 106 -5.21 -3.15 -3.41
CA SER A 106 -6.25 -3.81 -2.60
C SER A 106 -7.10 -4.75 -3.44
N SER A 107 -7.94 -5.55 -2.76
CA SER A 107 -8.94 -6.39 -3.41
C SER A 107 -10.23 -5.63 -3.80
N GLN A 108 -10.28 -4.32 -3.63
CA GLN A 108 -11.39 -3.51 -4.12
C GLN A 108 -11.37 -3.41 -5.64
N ASP A 109 -12.54 -3.29 -6.27
CA ASP A 109 -12.63 -3.09 -7.70
C ASP A 109 -12.08 -1.71 -8.14
N THR A 110 -11.75 -1.61 -9.42
CA THR A 110 -11.11 -0.41 -9.99
C THR A 110 -11.98 0.83 -9.88
N ASP A 111 -13.31 0.70 -10.01
CA ASP A 111 -14.22 1.85 -9.96
C ASP A 111 -14.34 2.38 -8.54
N TYR A 112 -14.35 1.48 -7.54
CA TYR A 112 -14.31 1.87 -6.14
C TYR A 112 -12.99 2.57 -5.78
N GLN A 113 -11.88 2.04 -6.28
CA GLN A 113 -10.54 2.64 -6.07
C GLN A 113 -10.41 4.00 -6.78
N ARG A 114 -11.03 4.17 -7.97
CA ARG A 114 -10.99 5.44 -8.71
C ARG A 114 -11.66 6.55 -7.92
N GLU A 115 -12.83 6.30 -7.32
CA GLU A 115 -13.47 7.25 -6.42
C GLU A 115 -12.52 7.70 -5.30
N ALA A 116 -11.87 6.76 -4.63
CA ALA A 116 -10.93 7.07 -3.56
C ALA A 116 -9.72 7.87 -4.07
N ALA A 117 -9.14 7.49 -5.21
CA ALA A 117 -8.01 8.19 -5.81
C ALA A 117 -8.34 9.64 -6.19
N GLU A 118 -9.52 9.87 -6.77
CA GLU A 118 -10.01 11.20 -7.13
C GLU A 118 -10.29 12.06 -5.90
N ARG A 119 -11.07 11.53 -4.96
CA ARG A 119 -11.44 12.25 -3.72
C ARG A 119 -10.23 12.62 -2.87
N LEU A 120 -9.23 11.75 -2.80
CA LEU A 120 -8.01 11.96 -2.03
C LEU A 120 -6.90 12.67 -2.81
N HIS A 121 -7.14 13.00 -4.09
CA HIS A 121 -6.18 13.64 -4.99
C HIS A 121 -4.84 12.89 -5.02
N LEU A 122 -4.87 11.55 -5.17
CA LEU A 122 -3.66 10.75 -5.21
C LEU A 122 -2.89 10.99 -6.51
N PRO A 123 -1.59 11.35 -6.46
CA PRO A 123 -0.77 11.59 -7.65
C PRO A 123 -0.25 10.30 -8.31
N PHE A 124 -0.60 9.16 -7.75
CA PHE A 124 -0.23 7.82 -8.21
C PHE A 124 -1.46 6.93 -8.34
N PRO A 125 -1.43 5.92 -9.21
CA PRO A 125 -2.57 5.03 -9.39
C PRO A 125 -2.69 3.99 -8.27
N LEU A 126 -3.93 3.52 -8.08
CA LEU A 126 -4.25 2.35 -7.29
C LEU A 126 -4.44 1.14 -8.22
N LEU A 127 -4.04 -0.03 -7.75
CA LEU A 127 -4.13 -1.30 -8.46
C LEU A 127 -5.21 -2.19 -7.81
N SER A 128 -6.06 -2.76 -8.64
CA SER A 128 -7.12 -3.67 -8.21
C SER A 128 -6.71 -5.12 -8.40
N ASP A 129 -6.70 -5.87 -7.29
CA ASP A 129 -6.61 -7.33 -7.27
C ASP A 129 -7.96 -7.93 -6.84
N ALA A 130 -9.06 -7.48 -7.47
CA ALA A 130 -10.42 -7.89 -7.09
C ALA A 130 -10.65 -9.40 -7.20
N GLN A 131 -9.87 -10.09 -8.00
CA GLN A 131 -9.89 -11.55 -8.14
C GLN A 131 -8.89 -12.25 -7.20
N LEU A 132 -8.13 -11.52 -6.41
CA LEU A 132 -7.07 -12.04 -5.54
C LEU A 132 -6.04 -12.91 -6.26
N ALA A 133 -5.86 -12.70 -7.56
CA ALA A 133 -4.93 -13.47 -8.37
C ALA A 133 -3.48 -13.20 -8.00
N PHE A 134 -3.12 -11.92 -7.84
CA PHE A 134 -1.79 -11.50 -7.38
C PHE A 134 -1.55 -11.90 -5.93
N ALA A 135 -2.53 -11.64 -5.05
CA ALA A 135 -2.44 -12.02 -3.65
C ALA A 135 -2.26 -13.52 -3.46
N SER A 136 -2.94 -14.35 -4.26
CA SER A 136 -2.80 -15.80 -4.22
C SER A 136 -1.44 -16.26 -4.75
N ALA A 137 -1.00 -15.72 -5.90
CA ALA A 137 0.29 -16.06 -6.49
C ALA A 137 1.48 -15.71 -5.58
N MET A 138 1.39 -14.58 -4.90
CA MET A 138 2.41 -14.10 -3.96
C MET A 138 2.20 -14.63 -2.54
N ARG A 139 1.09 -15.30 -2.25
CA ARG A 139 0.67 -15.75 -0.90
C ARG A 139 0.67 -14.58 0.09
N LEU A 140 0.14 -13.41 -0.33
CA LEU A 140 0.04 -12.24 0.53
C LEU A 140 -0.86 -12.52 1.74
N PRO A 141 -0.56 -11.97 2.91
CA PRO A 141 -1.41 -12.06 4.10
C PRO A 141 -2.82 -11.52 3.84
N GLN A 142 -3.84 -12.29 4.21
CA GLN A 142 -5.24 -11.97 4.01
C GLN A 142 -6.06 -12.22 5.28
N PHE A 143 -7.25 -11.63 5.35
CA PHE A 143 -8.24 -11.89 6.39
C PHE A 143 -9.66 -11.71 5.84
N ASP A 144 -10.63 -12.31 6.51
CA ASP A 144 -12.03 -12.28 6.11
C ASP A 144 -12.83 -11.33 7.02
N VAL A 145 -13.74 -10.55 6.41
CA VAL A 145 -14.73 -9.71 7.11
C VAL A 145 -16.07 -9.90 6.42
N GLY A 146 -17.00 -10.55 7.09
CA GLY A 146 -18.25 -10.97 6.46
C GLY A 146 -17.99 -11.86 5.24
N SER A 147 -18.46 -11.44 4.09
CA SER A 147 -18.22 -12.15 2.81
C SER A 147 -16.99 -11.65 2.05
N MET A 148 -16.28 -10.64 2.57
CA MET A 148 -15.12 -10.06 1.90
C MET A 148 -13.82 -10.71 2.34
N ARG A 149 -12.97 -11.04 1.37
CA ARG A 149 -11.56 -11.40 1.61
C ARG A 149 -10.68 -10.23 1.26
N LEU A 150 -9.93 -9.73 2.26
CA LEU A 150 -9.17 -8.50 2.18
C LEU A 150 -7.68 -8.77 2.43
N LEU A 151 -6.83 -7.91 1.86
CA LEU A 151 -5.39 -7.95 2.14
C LEU A 151 -5.12 -7.40 3.54
N LYS A 152 -4.23 -8.05 4.29
CA LYS A 152 -3.62 -7.41 5.46
C LYS A 152 -2.71 -6.27 4.99
N ARG A 153 -2.54 -5.29 5.86
CA ARG A 153 -1.70 -4.13 5.56
C ARG A 153 -0.23 -4.51 5.59
N LEU A 154 0.44 -4.34 4.46
CA LEU A 154 1.88 -4.50 4.31
C LEU A 154 2.38 -3.57 3.19
N THR A 155 3.68 -3.28 3.17
CA THR A 155 4.27 -2.52 2.08
C THR A 155 5.47 -3.28 1.51
N LEU A 156 5.48 -3.44 0.20
CA LEU A 156 6.53 -4.09 -0.56
C LEU A 156 7.42 -3.03 -1.20
N ILE A 157 8.72 -3.19 -1.07
CA ILE A 157 9.70 -2.53 -1.93
C ILE A 157 10.15 -3.55 -2.95
N ILE A 158 9.84 -3.29 -4.20
CA ILE A 158 10.19 -4.14 -5.34
C ILE A 158 11.32 -3.45 -6.11
N ARG A 159 12.35 -4.20 -6.49
CA ARG A 159 13.43 -3.72 -7.35
C ARG A 159 13.60 -4.69 -8.52
N ASP A 160 13.43 -4.19 -9.73
CA ASP A 160 13.61 -4.96 -10.97
C ASP A 160 12.87 -6.31 -10.93
N GLY A 161 11.60 -6.31 -10.48
CA GLY A 161 10.75 -7.50 -10.41
C GLY A 161 11.03 -8.45 -9.23
N VAL A 162 11.86 -8.06 -8.26
CA VAL A 162 12.15 -8.86 -7.05
C VAL A 162 11.80 -8.04 -5.80
N ILE A 163 11.22 -8.68 -4.78
CA ILE A 163 10.92 -8.03 -3.50
C ILE A 163 12.22 -7.80 -2.73
N GLU A 164 12.63 -6.54 -2.63
CA GLU A 164 13.84 -6.12 -1.92
C GLU A 164 13.61 -6.02 -0.41
N HIS A 165 12.44 -5.50 -0.01
CA HIS A 165 12.07 -5.33 1.40
C HIS A 165 10.56 -5.44 1.61
N VAL A 166 10.16 -5.77 2.85
CA VAL A 166 8.77 -5.89 3.28
C VAL A 166 8.59 -5.20 4.62
N PHE A 167 7.62 -4.30 4.69
CA PHE A 167 7.10 -3.78 5.97
C PHE A 167 5.87 -4.58 6.35
N TYR A 168 5.95 -5.36 7.42
CA TYR A 168 4.83 -6.15 7.93
C TYR A 168 5.03 -6.51 9.41
N PRO A 169 4.00 -6.33 10.24
CA PRO A 169 2.80 -5.56 9.96
C PRO A 169 3.09 -4.06 9.86
N VAL A 170 2.20 -3.31 9.18
CA VAL A 170 2.29 -1.83 9.11
C VAL A 170 1.40 -1.23 10.18
N PHE A 171 2.01 -0.50 11.13
CA PHE A 171 1.31 0.25 12.16
C PHE A 171 2.23 1.32 12.79
N PRO A 172 1.76 2.54 13.07
CA PRO A 172 0.47 3.07 12.62
C PRO A 172 0.48 3.33 11.10
N PRO A 173 -0.67 3.23 10.43
CA PRO A 173 -0.72 3.27 8.96
C PRO A 173 -0.32 4.63 8.36
N ASP A 174 -0.59 5.74 9.03
CA ASP A 174 -0.23 7.09 8.62
C ASP A 174 1.29 7.38 8.71
N ARG A 175 2.07 6.53 9.39
CA ARG A 175 3.54 6.64 9.48
C ARG A 175 4.27 5.75 8.48
N ASN A 176 3.55 4.99 7.70
CA ASN A 176 4.15 4.03 6.78
C ASN A 176 4.98 4.70 5.67
N ALA A 177 4.51 5.82 5.13
CA ALA A 177 5.26 6.57 4.12
C ALA A 177 6.60 7.09 4.67
N ASP A 178 6.63 7.59 5.92
CA ASP A 178 7.87 8.02 6.59
C ASP A 178 8.86 6.84 6.71
N GLN A 179 8.39 5.67 7.16
CA GLN A 179 9.21 4.46 7.29
C GLN A 179 9.81 4.04 5.95
N VAL A 180 9.02 4.12 4.87
CA VAL A 180 9.47 3.81 3.51
C VAL A 180 10.52 4.80 3.04
N LEU A 181 10.32 6.11 3.27
CA LEU A 181 11.30 7.16 2.94
C LEU A 181 12.63 6.95 3.66
N GLU A 182 12.60 6.70 4.96
CA GLU A 182 13.79 6.43 5.76
C GLU A 182 14.55 5.21 5.20
N TRP A 183 13.83 4.14 4.90
CA TRP A 183 14.44 2.94 4.34
C TRP A 183 15.07 3.20 2.96
N LEU A 184 14.35 3.88 2.06
CA LEU A 184 14.84 4.23 0.72
C LEU A 184 16.08 5.13 0.79
N ALA A 185 16.08 6.13 1.68
CA ALA A 185 17.21 7.04 1.87
C ALA A 185 18.48 6.29 2.35
N CYS A 186 18.32 5.32 3.26
CA CYS A 186 19.44 4.50 3.75
C CYS A 186 19.95 3.49 2.69
N HIS A 187 19.10 3.13 1.72
CA HIS A 187 19.43 2.13 0.69
C HIS A 187 19.52 2.75 -0.72
N SER A 188 19.54 4.09 -0.82
CA SER A 188 19.87 4.77 -2.07
C SER A 188 21.32 4.45 -2.43
N GLU A 189 21.55 3.94 -3.64
CA GLU A 189 22.91 3.85 -4.16
C GLU A 189 23.47 5.28 -4.19
N ARG A 190 24.59 5.51 -3.53
CA ARG A 190 25.35 6.75 -3.75
C ARG A 190 25.63 6.79 -5.26
N ARG A 191 25.05 7.75 -5.97
CA ARG A 191 25.56 8.08 -7.29
C ARG A 191 27.06 8.33 -7.09
N PRO A 192 27.96 7.65 -7.83
CA PRO A 192 29.34 8.06 -7.82
C PRO A 192 29.35 9.53 -8.23
N GLU A 193 29.85 10.38 -7.34
CA GLU A 193 30.15 11.77 -7.70
C GLU A 193 31.10 11.65 -8.91
N GLY A 194 30.60 12.08 -10.07
CA GLY A 194 31.40 12.11 -11.28
C GLY A 194 32.59 13.05 -11.09
N PRO A 195 33.71 12.80 -11.76
CA PRO A 195 34.93 13.57 -11.66
C PRO A 195 34.74 15.04 -12.07
#